data_fc14366041a4e8f5a05fd926113362d8
#
_entry.id   fc14366041a4e8f5a05fd926113362d8
#
_cell.length_a   1.000
_cell.length_b   1.000
_cell.length_c   1.000
_cell.angle_alpha   90.00
_cell.angle_beta   90.00
_cell.angle_gamma   90.00
#
_symmetry.space_group_name_H-M   'P 1'
#
loop_
_entity.id
_entity.type
_entity.pdbx_description
1 polymer ?
#
loop_
_entity_poly.entity_id
_entity_poly.type
_entity_poly.pdbx_seq_one_letter_code
_entity_poly.pdbx_strand_id
1 'polypeptide(L)'
;MGFPGGRAEPGDASPEATAVRETLEETGLDLAGHGERLGALDEVKALARGRPVDLVIAPFVFRLLRRRDGAPSHEVVSLHWLPLERLLAEETRSTLQYQYEETVLDLPCLRIDGLVIWGLTYRMFENLREIVARRD
;
A
#
# COMPACT_ATOMS: atom_id res chain seq x y z
N MET A 1 -2.06 6.45 -6.43
CA MET A 1 -2.73 5.32 -5.76
C MET A 1 -1.89 4.83 -4.60
N GLY A 2 -2.50 4.54 -3.47
CA GLY A 2 -1.80 4.05 -2.28
C GLY A 2 -2.67 3.08 -1.47
N PHE A 3 -2.03 2.35 -0.57
CA PHE A 3 -2.73 1.61 0.47
C PHE A 3 -3.26 2.58 1.52
N PRO A 4 -4.34 2.22 2.24
CA PRO A 4 -4.81 3.01 3.38
C PRO A 4 -3.71 3.15 4.42
N GLY A 5 -3.58 4.32 5.00
CA GLY A 5 -2.58 4.58 6.04
C GLY A 5 -2.33 6.06 6.26
N GLY A 6 -1.61 6.36 7.32
CA GLY A 6 -1.30 7.73 7.68
C GLY A 6 -0.26 7.80 8.79
N ARG A 7 -0.17 8.97 9.41
CA ARG A 7 0.78 9.23 10.49
C ARG A 7 0.22 8.77 11.83
N ALA A 8 1.12 8.28 12.68
CA ALA A 8 0.78 7.96 14.06
C ALA A 8 0.28 9.21 14.82
N GLU A 9 -0.73 8.99 15.62
CA GLU A 9 -1.28 10.00 16.55
C GLU A 9 -0.99 9.61 17.99
N PRO A 10 -1.03 10.56 18.96
CA PRO A 10 -0.70 10.26 20.36
C PRO A 10 -1.55 9.16 20.99
N GLY A 11 -2.77 8.93 20.51
CA GLY A 11 -3.65 7.85 20.98
C GLY A 11 -3.37 6.47 20.40
N ASP A 12 -2.50 6.37 19.39
CA ASP A 12 -2.18 5.11 18.74
C ASP A 12 -1.18 4.31 19.60
N ALA A 13 -1.57 3.09 19.99
CA ALA A 13 -0.73 2.24 20.83
C ALA A 13 0.50 1.66 20.10
N SER A 14 0.45 1.60 18.76
CA SER A 14 1.48 1.00 17.91
C SER A 14 1.33 1.45 16.45
N PRO A 15 2.33 1.24 15.60
CA PRO A 15 2.19 1.46 14.16
C PRO A 15 1.03 0.65 13.53
N GLU A 16 0.80 -0.57 14.01
CA GLU A 16 -0.33 -1.38 13.57
C GLU A 16 -1.66 -0.73 13.94
N ALA A 17 -1.78 -0.18 15.16
CA ALA A 17 -2.98 0.54 15.58
C ALA A 17 -3.24 1.76 14.68
N THR A 18 -2.19 2.47 14.27
CA THR A 18 -2.30 3.55 13.29
C THR A 18 -2.87 3.04 11.97
N ALA A 19 -2.33 1.94 11.44
CA ALA A 19 -2.80 1.35 10.18
C ALA A 19 -4.28 0.93 10.26
N VAL A 20 -4.70 0.34 11.36
CA VAL A 20 -6.11 -0.06 11.61
C VAL A 20 -7.02 1.16 11.68
N ARG A 21 -6.63 2.19 12.44
CA ARG A 21 -7.40 3.44 12.57
C ARG A 21 -7.56 4.15 11.23
N GLU A 22 -6.45 4.37 10.52
CA GLU A 22 -6.48 5.05 9.22
C GLU A 22 -7.28 4.28 8.17
N THR A 23 -7.20 2.96 8.17
CA THR A 23 -8.01 2.13 7.26
C THR A 23 -9.50 2.33 7.53
N LEU A 24 -9.92 2.36 8.79
CA LEU A 24 -11.32 2.64 9.15
C LEU A 24 -11.76 4.04 8.72
N GLU A 25 -10.93 5.05 9.00
CA GLU A 25 -11.22 6.44 8.67
C GLU A 25 -11.33 6.68 7.15
N GLU A 26 -10.41 6.12 6.37
CA GLU A 26 -10.35 6.33 4.92
C GLU A 26 -11.33 5.47 4.13
N THR A 27 -11.63 4.26 4.60
CA THR A 27 -12.34 3.25 3.82
C THR A 27 -13.60 2.70 4.47
N GLY A 28 -13.83 2.99 5.75
CA GLY A 28 -14.92 2.40 6.51
C GLY A 28 -14.73 0.90 6.85
N LEU A 29 -13.57 0.33 6.55
CA LEU A 29 -13.27 -1.08 6.84
C LEU A 29 -12.71 -1.22 8.26
N ASP A 30 -13.45 -1.90 9.12
CA ASP A 30 -13.06 -2.20 10.50
C ASP A 30 -12.20 -3.46 10.55
N LEU A 31 -10.89 -3.29 10.50
CA LEU A 31 -9.94 -4.40 10.60
C LEU A 31 -9.87 -5.00 12.00
N ALA A 32 -10.15 -4.21 13.04
CA ALA A 32 -10.16 -4.71 14.42
C ALA A 32 -11.28 -5.71 14.66
N GLY A 33 -12.48 -5.42 14.12
CA GLY A 33 -13.68 -6.26 14.29
C GLY A 33 -13.81 -7.36 13.22
N HIS A 34 -13.32 -7.12 12.01
CA HIS A 34 -13.61 -7.97 10.84
C HIS A 34 -12.37 -8.39 10.06
N GLY A 35 -11.18 -8.07 10.52
CA GLY A 35 -9.92 -8.45 9.90
C GLY A 35 -9.17 -9.51 10.69
N GLU A 36 -8.37 -10.27 9.99
CA GLU A 36 -7.36 -11.16 10.57
C GLU A 36 -5.98 -10.65 10.19
N ARG A 37 -5.16 -10.37 11.19
CA ARG A 37 -3.78 -9.99 10.96
C ARG A 37 -2.99 -11.17 10.43
N LEU A 38 -2.42 -11.04 9.23
CA LEU A 38 -1.57 -12.08 8.63
C LEU A 38 -0.09 -11.83 8.95
N GLY A 39 0.35 -10.59 9.02
CA GLY A 39 1.73 -10.26 9.33
C GLY A 39 2.09 -8.81 9.03
N ALA A 40 3.35 -8.49 9.26
CA ALA A 40 3.97 -7.24 8.88
C ALA A 40 4.97 -7.47 7.74
N LEU A 41 5.07 -6.51 6.84
CA LEU A 41 6.10 -6.46 5.82
C LEU A 41 7.31 -5.66 6.35
N ASP A 42 8.41 -5.68 5.59
CA ASP A 42 9.57 -4.87 5.92
C ASP A 42 9.22 -3.38 5.90
N GLU A 43 9.76 -2.66 6.87
CA GLU A 43 9.63 -1.21 6.91
C GLU A 43 10.29 -0.55 5.68
N VAL A 44 9.67 0.49 5.17
CA VAL A 44 10.13 1.23 4.00
C VAL A 44 10.44 2.66 4.41
N LYS A 45 11.67 3.11 4.18
CA LYS A 45 12.03 4.52 4.35
C LYS A 45 11.43 5.35 3.22
N ALA A 46 10.73 6.40 3.58
CA ALA A 46 10.18 7.33 2.62
C ALA A 46 11.29 8.17 1.98
N LEU A 47 11.08 8.53 0.72
CA LEU A 47 11.92 9.45 -0.02
C LEU A 47 11.06 10.66 -0.40
N ALA A 48 11.60 11.86 -0.21
CA ALA A 48 11.02 13.06 -0.76
C ALA A 48 12.03 13.66 -1.76
N ARG A 49 11.60 13.84 -2.99
CA ARG A 49 12.45 14.34 -4.08
C ARG A 49 13.78 13.56 -4.22
N GLY A 50 13.70 12.21 -4.12
CA GLY A 50 14.87 11.34 -4.23
C GLY A 50 15.80 11.32 -3.00
N ARG A 51 15.49 12.07 -1.94
CA ARG A 51 16.27 12.13 -0.70
C ARG A 51 15.56 11.41 0.43
N PRO A 52 16.27 10.67 1.30
CA PRO A 52 15.67 10.11 2.51
C PRO A 52 15.08 11.22 3.39
N VAL A 53 13.83 11.00 3.84
CA VAL A 53 13.20 11.82 4.86
C VAL A 53 13.06 10.98 6.13
N ASP A 54 12.96 11.66 7.28
CA ASP A 54 12.80 11.01 8.58
C ASP A 54 11.35 10.50 8.75
N LEU A 55 10.97 9.57 7.88
CA LEU A 55 9.68 8.91 7.88
C LEU A 55 9.84 7.46 7.47
N VAL A 56 9.47 6.57 8.37
CA VAL A 56 9.44 5.12 8.15
C VAL A 56 7.99 4.67 8.01
N ILE A 57 7.72 3.89 6.99
CA ILE A 57 6.41 3.31 6.73
C ILE A 57 6.45 1.85 7.15
N ALA A 58 5.54 1.46 8.05
CA ALA A 58 5.37 0.09 8.52
C ALA A 58 4.12 -0.52 7.89
N PRO A 59 4.26 -1.42 6.88
CA PRO A 59 3.12 -2.06 6.24
C PRO A 59 2.66 -3.30 7.02
N PHE A 60 1.35 -3.47 7.09
CA PHE A 60 0.70 -4.64 7.69
C PHE A 60 -0.25 -5.30 6.70
N VAL A 61 -0.36 -6.61 6.77
CA VAL A 61 -1.22 -7.41 5.91
C VAL A 61 -2.36 -7.99 6.72
N PHE A 62 -3.58 -7.70 6.31
CA PHE A 62 -4.81 -8.20 6.91
C PHE A 62 -5.64 -8.95 5.87
N ARG A 63 -6.32 -9.98 6.31
CA ARG A 63 -7.38 -10.65 5.56
C ARG A 63 -8.73 -10.23 6.13
N LEU A 64 -9.65 -9.76 5.29
CA LEU A 64 -11.03 -9.58 5.71
C LEU A 64 -11.71 -10.94 5.85
N LEU A 65 -12.35 -11.16 6.98
CA LEU A 65 -13.06 -12.43 7.27
C LEU A 65 -14.32 -12.57 6.43
N ARG A 66 -14.89 -11.45 6.00
CA ARG A 66 -16.01 -11.38 5.04
C ARG A 66 -15.76 -10.25 4.07
N ARG A 67 -16.15 -10.47 2.82
CA ARG A 67 -16.05 -9.41 1.81
C ARG A 67 -16.91 -8.21 2.22
N ARG A 68 -16.30 -7.04 2.18
CA ARG A 68 -16.94 -5.74 2.38
C ARG A 68 -16.33 -4.79 1.35
N ASP A 69 -17.17 -4.00 0.71
CA ASP A 69 -16.68 -3.10 -0.35
C ASP A 69 -16.04 -1.85 0.25
N GLY A 70 -16.41 -1.47 1.46
CA GLY A 70 -16.00 -0.20 2.05
C GLY A 70 -16.69 0.98 1.39
N ALA A 71 -16.34 2.17 1.83
CA ALA A 71 -16.75 3.43 1.22
C ALA A 71 -15.64 4.47 1.39
N PRO A 72 -15.29 5.23 0.37
CA PRO A 72 -14.27 6.26 0.50
C PRO A 72 -14.76 7.37 1.43
N SER A 73 -13.86 7.86 2.30
CA SER A 73 -14.09 9.08 3.07
C SER A 73 -13.95 10.31 2.18
N HIS A 74 -14.20 11.49 2.73
CA HIS A 74 -14.00 12.75 2.01
C HIS A 74 -12.54 13.01 1.58
N GLU A 75 -11.58 12.34 2.20
CA GLU A 75 -10.16 12.43 1.88
C GLU A 75 -9.72 11.48 0.77
N VAL A 76 -10.58 10.53 0.39
CA VAL A 76 -10.29 9.46 -0.57
C VAL A 76 -11.19 9.58 -1.79
N VAL A 77 -10.61 9.71 -2.96
CA VAL A 77 -11.34 9.87 -4.22
C VAL A 77 -12.11 8.61 -4.58
N SER A 78 -11.48 7.46 -4.47
CA SER A 78 -12.10 6.17 -4.83
C SER A 78 -11.37 5.00 -4.15
N LEU A 79 -12.08 3.89 -3.97
CA LEU A 79 -11.55 2.62 -3.51
C LEU A 79 -11.53 1.62 -4.66
N HIS A 80 -10.46 0.86 -4.75
CA HIS A 80 -10.29 -0.17 -5.78
C HIS A 80 -9.92 -1.50 -5.15
N TRP A 81 -10.71 -2.52 -5.42
CA TRP A 81 -10.43 -3.89 -5.09
C TRP A 81 -9.79 -4.56 -6.29
N LEU A 82 -8.51 -4.92 -6.17
CA LEU A 82 -7.77 -5.54 -7.27
C LEU A 82 -7.48 -7.01 -6.95
N PRO A 83 -7.72 -7.92 -7.91
CA PRO A 83 -7.39 -9.33 -7.70
C PRO A 83 -5.90 -9.52 -7.45
N LEU A 84 -5.56 -10.14 -6.32
CA LEU A 84 -4.17 -10.35 -5.92
C LEU A 84 -3.38 -11.16 -6.97
N GLU A 85 -4.01 -12.19 -7.55
CA GLU A 85 -3.41 -13.00 -8.62
C GLU A 85 -2.97 -12.16 -9.82
N ARG A 86 -3.81 -11.20 -10.22
CA ARG A 86 -3.47 -10.27 -11.31
C ARG A 86 -2.35 -9.32 -10.93
N LEU A 87 -2.33 -8.84 -9.70
CA LEU A 87 -1.25 -7.99 -9.21
C LEU A 87 0.10 -8.73 -9.16
N LEU A 88 0.07 -10.03 -8.91
CA LEU A 88 1.27 -10.88 -8.87
C LEU A 88 1.74 -11.31 -10.27
N ALA A 89 0.91 -11.17 -11.29
CA ALA A 89 1.22 -11.60 -12.65
C ALA A 89 2.30 -10.73 -13.32
N GLU A 90 3.18 -11.34 -14.09
CA GLU A 90 4.27 -10.62 -14.78
C GLU A 90 3.76 -9.61 -15.81
N GLU A 91 2.63 -9.84 -16.44
CA GLU A 91 2.05 -8.93 -17.43
C GLU A 91 1.60 -7.58 -16.87
N THR A 92 1.45 -7.44 -15.56
CA THR A 92 1.16 -6.14 -14.93
C THR A 92 2.41 -5.30 -14.70
N ARG A 93 3.57 -5.92 -14.75
CA ARG A 93 4.85 -5.22 -14.57
C ARG A 93 5.16 -4.30 -15.72
N SER A 94 5.54 -3.09 -15.40
CA SER A 94 5.79 -2.04 -16.39
C SER A 94 6.78 -1.02 -15.84
N THR A 95 7.03 0.00 -16.62
CA THR A 95 7.78 1.18 -16.20
C THR A 95 6.98 2.44 -16.47
N LEU A 96 7.25 3.46 -15.71
CA LEU A 96 6.75 4.81 -15.96
C LEU A 96 7.93 5.79 -16.02
N GLN A 97 7.77 6.83 -16.82
CA GLN A 97 8.72 7.92 -16.87
C GLN A 97 8.35 8.97 -15.82
N TYR A 98 9.32 9.31 -15.00
CA TYR A 98 9.19 10.32 -13.97
C TYR A 98 10.20 11.44 -14.20
N GLN A 99 9.70 12.67 -14.32
CA GLN A 99 10.55 13.84 -14.47
C GLN A 99 11.08 14.25 -13.09
N TYR A 100 12.38 14.13 -12.92
CA TYR A 100 13.08 14.61 -11.74
C TYR A 100 14.09 15.67 -12.14
N GLU A 101 13.79 16.92 -11.81
CA GLU A 101 14.54 18.09 -12.25
C GLU A 101 14.70 18.08 -13.80
N GLU A 102 15.92 18.09 -14.32
CA GLU A 102 16.19 18.04 -15.75
C GLU A 102 16.36 16.59 -16.29
N THR A 103 16.19 15.58 -15.44
CA THR A 103 16.40 14.17 -15.78
C THR A 103 15.08 13.42 -15.84
N VAL A 104 14.92 12.56 -16.84
CA VAL A 104 13.81 11.59 -16.91
C VAL A 104 14.28 10.26 -16.36
N LEU A 105 13.58 9.75 -15.35
CA LEU A 105 13.84 8.47 -14.73
C LEU A 105 12.79 7.45 -15.16
N ASP A 106 13.22 6.24 -15.47
CA ASP A 106 12.34 5.10 -15.67
C ASP A 106 12.15 4.40 -14.32
N LEU A 107 10.94 4.46 -13.78
CA LEU A 107 10.60 3.87 -12.49
C LEU A 107 9.75 2.62 -12.70
N PRO A 108 9.96 1.56 -11.90
CA PRO A 108 9.12 0.38 -11.97
C PRO A 108 7.71 0.68 -11.45
N CYS A 109 6.72 0.07 -12.09
CA CYS A 109 5.32 0.18 -11.69
C CYS A 109 4.55 -1.08 -12.03
N LEU A 110 3.32 -1.17 -11.51
CA LEU A 110 2.30 -2.10 -11.98
C LEU A 110 1.22 -1.33 -12.70
N ARG A 111 0.74 -1.89 -13.83
CA ARG A 111 -0.40 -1.36 -14.56
C ARG A 111 -1.51 -2.39 -14.59
N ILE A 112 -2.67 -2.01 -14.07
CA ILE A 112 -3.83 -2.89 -14.01
C ILE A 112 -5.11 -2.05 -14.13
N ASP A 113 -5.97 -2.41 -15.09
CA ASP A 113 -7.28 -1.76 -15.30
C ASP A 113 -7.23 -0.23 -15.38
N GLY A 114 -6.20 0.31 -16.05
CA GLY A 114 -5.98 1.75 -16.16
C GLY A 114 -5.35 2.41 -14.93
N LEU A 115 -5.13 1.65 -13.88
CA LEU A 115 -4.46 2.12 -12.65
C LEU A 115 -2.95 1.89 -12.74
N VAL A 116 -2.20 2.79 -12.12
CA VAL A 116 -0.74 2.70 -12.02
C VAL A 116 -0.34 2.68 -10.55
N ILE A 117 0.35 1.62 -10.15
CA ILE A 117 0.90 1.46 -8.80
C ILE A 117 2.40 1.64 -8.88
N TRP A 118 2.93 2.64 -8.20
CA TRP A 118 4.35 2.98 -8.24
C TRP A 118 4.83 3.57 -6.90
N GLY A 119 6.10 3.92 -6.79
CA GLY A 119 6.65 4.58 -5.61
C GLY A 119 6.63 3.68 -4.37
N LEU A 120 6.25 4.23 -3.22
CA LEU A 120 6.22 3.52 -1.94
C LEU A 120 5.25 2.34 -1.95
N THR A 121 4.08 2.51 -2.54
CA THR A 121 3.09 1.43 -2.66
C THR A 121 3.62 0.26 -3.47
N TYR A 122 4.29 0.53 -4.58
CA TYR A 122 4.97 -0.49 -5.36
C TYR A 122 6.04 -1.23 -4.54
N ARG A 123 6.86 -0.51 -3.79
CA ARG A 123 7.92 -1.11 -2.97
C ARG A 123 7.35 -2.02 -1.86
N MET A 124 6.28 -1.59 -1.20
CA MET A 124 5.60 -2.41 -0.20
C MET A 124 5.02 -3.68 -0.83
N PHE A 125 4.40 -3.55 -2.00
CA PHE A 125 3.83 -4.68 -2.72
C PHE A 125 4.90 -5.67 -3.21
N GLU A 126 6.04 -5.20 -3.70
CA GLU A 126 7.16 -6.08 -4.10
C GLU A 126 7.66 -6.91 -2.92
N ASN A 127 7.72 -6.36 -1.72
CA ASN A 127 8.06 -7.13 -0.52
C ASN A 127 7.06 -8.27 -0.24
N LEU A 128 5.76 -7.99 -0.38
CA LEU A 128 4.73 -9.04 -0.30
C LEU A 128 4.93 -10.11 -1.38
N ARG A 129 5.21 -9.69 -2.61
CA ARG A 129 5.43 -10.59 -3.74
C ARG A 129 6.60 -11.54 -3.50
N GLU A 130 7.71 -11.04 -2.99
CA GLU A 130 8.87 -11.84 -2.63
C GLU A 130 8.56 -12.89 -1.56
N ILE A 131 7.76 -12.52 -0.55
CA ILE A 131 7.33 -13.45 0.51
C ILE A 131 6.47 -14.57 -0.05
N VAL A 132 5.52 -14.23 -0.92
CA VAL A 132 4.64 -15.21 -1.57
C VAL A 132 5.45 -16.16 -2.47
N ALA A 133 6.38 -15.64 -3.27
CA ALA A 133 7.22 -16.42 -4.17
C ALA A 133 8.15 -17.41 -3.44
N ARG A 134 8.57 -17.11 -2.22
CA ARG A 134 9.42 -18.02 -1.41
C ARG A 134 8.68 -19.26 -0.89
N ARG A 135 7.35 -19.28 -0.96
CA ARG A 135 6.54 -20.40 -0.49
C ARG A 135 6.20 -21.41 -1.58
N ASP A 136 6.49 -21.09 -2.81
CA ASP A 136 6.36 -21.95 -3.98
C ASP A 136 7.71 -22.64 -4.27
#